data_4c3c7cdbc7ccca8b04658dd10dab6e4a
#
_entry.id   4c3c7cdbc7ccca8b04658dd10dab6e4a
#
_cell.length_a   1.000
_cell.length_b   1.000
_cell.length_c   1.000
_cell.angle_alpha   90.00
_cell.angle_beta   90.00
_cell.angle_gamma   90.00
#
_symmetry.space_group_name_H-M   'P 1'
#
loop_
_entity.id
_entity.type
_entity.pdbx_description
1 polymer ?
#
loop_
_entity_poly.entity_id
_entity_poly.type
_entity_poly.pdbx_seq_one_letter_code
_entity_poly.pdbx_strand_id
1 'polypeptide(L)'
;MSSNGKRMLAFLFGVRLSEDAPKLTSLVPQRISNEIMTGQLPKFNPSTIMLAQNETCHFMDKAALAVKKTEKSYQSRRHGSSYRVTKGFTLHSSTGNTKPVVQEWYEYKEGVIFVTNKRIIFVAPDNGFEKKIRNLTAVIPYSDAISLQFSSQTITIMLPQAHLMANVLQMIQ
;
A
#
# COMPACT_ATOMS: atom_id res chain seq x y z
N MET A 1 -3.80 18.92 2.36
CA MET A 1 -4.17 17.49 2.44
C MET A 1 -5.03 17.31 3.67
N SER A 2 -6.21 16.75 3.49
CA SER A 2 -7.13 16.51 4.59
C SER A 2 -6.54 15.47 5.55
N SER A 3 -6.49 15.78 6.84
CA SER A 3 -6.08 14.86 7.92
C SER A 3 -7.00 13.62 8.02
N ASN A 4 -8.15 13.68 7.36
CA ASN A 4 -9.17 12.63 7.37
C ASN A 4 -8.76 11.38 6.58
N GLY A 5 -8.05 11.51 5.45
CA GLY A 5 -7.58 10.36 4.67
C GLY A 5 -6.57 9.51 5.44
N LYS A 6 -5.62 10.16 6.12
CA LYS A 6 -4.63 9.47 6.98
C LYS A 6 -5.30 8.72 8.15
N ARG A 7 -6.33 9.34 8.76
CA ARG A 7 -7.10 8.70 9.85
C ARG A 7 -7.92 7.52 9.36
N MET A 8 -8.47 7.60 8.15
CA MET A 8 -9.32 6.54 7.58
C MET A 8 -8.51 5.30 7.22
N LEU A 9 -7.33 5.45 6.60
CA LEU A 9 -6.41 4.33 6.35
C LEU A 9 -5.89 3.72 7.66
N ALA A 10 -5.53 4.53 8.65
CA ALA A 10 -5.11 4.04 9.96
C ALA A 10 -6.23 3.25 10.68
N PHE A 11 -7.47 3.69 10.55
CA PHE A 11 -8.63 3.00 11.13
C PHE A 11 -8.88 1.64 10.47
N LEU A 12 -8.79 1.56 9.15
CA LEU A 12 -9.08 0.34 8.38
C LEU A 12 -8.01 -0.76 8.53
N PHE A 13 -6.76 -0.36 8.70
CA PHE A 13 -5.64 -1.31 8.82
C PHE A 13 -5.11 -1.46 10.25
N GLY A 14 -5.68 -0.72 11.22
CA GLY A 14 -5.24 -0.77 12.62
C GLY A 14 -3.80 -0.31 12.85
N VAL A 15 -3.19 0.37 11.87
CA VAL A 15 -1.78 0.77 11.87
C VAL A 15 -1.69 2.28 11.63
N ARG A 16 -0.84 2.97 12.40
CA ARG A 16 -0.49 4.36 12.12
C ARG A 16 0.27 4.40 10.79
N LEU A 17 -0.31 5.06 9.79
CA LEU A 17 0.45 5.41 8.59
C LEU A 17 1.62 6.30 9.02
N SER A 18 2.81 6.00 8.53
CA SER A 18 3.97 6.87 8.74
C SER A 18 3.65 8.27 8.18
N GLU A 19 4.19 9.31 8.80
CA GLU A 19 4.05 10.69 8.31
C GLU A 19 4.68 10.88 6.92
N ASP A 20 5.38 9.87 6.42
CA ASP A 20 6.16 9.83 5.18
C ASP A 20 5.35 9.37 3.96
N ALA A 21 4.02 9.44 3.98
CA ALA A 21 3.21 9.12 2.80
C ALA A 21 3.55 10.08 1.65
N PRO A 22 3.89 9.58 0.45
CA PRO A 22 4.32 10.40 -0.67
C PRO A 22 3.21 11.35 -1.13
N LYS A 23 3.57 12.60 -1.42
CA LYS A 23 2.67 13.58 -2.03
C LYS A 23 2.68 13.37 -3.54
N LEU A 24 1.72 12.64 -4.04
CA LEU A 24 1.58 12.37 -5.47
C LEU A 24 0.78 13.48 -6.15
N THR A 25 1.24 13.87 -7.35
CA THR A 25 0.50 14.77 -8.24
C THR A 25 -0.05 13.94 -9.39
N SER A 26 -1.35 14.06 -9.66
CA SER A 26 -2.00 13.30 -10.73
C SER A 26 -1.44 13.68 -12.11
N LEU A 27 -1.32 12.69 -12.98
CA LEU A 27 -1.02 12.84 -14.40
C LEU A 27 -2.30 12.96 -15.25
N VAL A 28 -3.48 12.71 -14.65
CA VAL A 28 -4.76 12.74 -15.37
C VAL A 28 -5.18 14.18 -15.64
N PRO A 29 -5.27 14.61 -16.90
CA PRO A 29 -5.76 15.94 -17.25
C PRO A 29 -7.24 16.13 -16.85
N GLN A 30 -7.64 17.36 -16.53
CA GLN A 30 -9.01 17.68 -16.13
C GLN A 30 -10.07 17.26 -17.19
N ARG A 31 -9.71 17.35 -18.47
CA ARG A 31 -10.58 16.89 -19.56
C ARG A 31 -10.89 15.39 -19.44
N ILE A 32 -9.86 14.57 -19.19
CA ILE A 32 -10.01 13.12 -19.03
C ILE A 32 -10.78 12.79 -17.74
N SER A 33 -10.55 13.52 -16.65
CA SER A 33 -11.34 13.39 -15.43
C SER A 33 -12.83 13.60 -15.71
N ASN A 34 -13.18 14.65 -16.49
CA ASN A 34 -14.57 14.93 -16.86
C ASN A 34 -15.17 13.84 -17.76
N GLU A 35 -14.40 13.30 -18.72
CA GLU A 35 -14.83 12.18 -19.57
C GLU A 35 -15.17 10.95 -18.71
N ILE A 36 -14.33 10.58 -17.77
CA ILE A 36 -14.58 9.46 -16.85
C ILE A 36 -15.82 9.72 -15.98
N MET A 37 -15.96 10.93 -15.45
CA MET A 37 -17.12 11.31 -14.63
C MET A 37 -18.43 11.30 -15.38
N THR A 38 -18.40 11.51 -16.71
CA THR A 38 -19.58 11.42 -17.57
C THR A 38 -19.85 10.00 -18.12
N GLY A 39 -19.09 9.00 -17.64
CA GLY A 39 -19.27 7.60 -18.02
C GLY A 39 -18.62 7.23 -19.36
N GLN A 40 -17.63 7.98 -19.80
CA GLN A 40 -16.86 7.68 -21.01
C GLN A 40 -15.51 7.06 -20.65
N LEU A 41 -15.17 5.94 -21.32
CA LEU A 41 -13.87 5.31 -21.16
C LEU A 41 -12.83 5.97 -22.07
N PRO A 42 -11.84 6.70 -21.52
CA PRO A 42 -10.77 7.26 -22.30
C PRO A 42 -9.86 6.15 -22.85
N LYS A 43 -9.07 6.49 -23.86
CA LYS A 43 -8.07 5.58 -24.43
C LYS A 43 -6.69 6.22 -24.33
N PHE A 44 -5.79 5.51 -23.67
CA PHE A 44 -4.39 5.88 -23.56
C PHE A 44 -3.53 4.94 -24.39
N ASN A 45 -2.44 5.47 -24.93
CA ASN A 45 -1.42 4.67 -25.60
C ASN A 45 -0.07 4.79 -24.87
N PRO A 46 0.08 4.14 -23.71
CA PRO A 46 1.31 4.22 -22.94
C PRO A 46 2.44 3.47 -23.65
N SER A 47 3.62 4.08 -23.73
CA SER A 47 4.82 3.44 -24.26
C SER A 47 5.55 2.58 -23.22
N THR A 48 5.19 2.71 -21.95
CA THR A 48 5.88 2.05 -20.84
C THR A 48 5.47 0.58 -20.68
N ILE A 49 4.27 0.22 -21.11
CA ILE A 49 3.74 -1.14 -20.99
C ILE A 49 3.46 -1.73 -22.37
N MET A 50 3.61 -3.04 -22.49
CA MET A 50 3.25 -3.79 -23.69
C MET A 50 1.77 -4.18 -23.61
N LEU A 51 0.95 -3.64 -24.51
CA LEU A 51 -0.46 -4.03 -24.64
C LEU A 51 -0.58 -5.28 -25.50
N ALA A 52 -1.39 -6.23 -25.06
CA ALA A 52 -1.69 -7.44 -25.82
C ALA A 52 -2.68 -7.12 -26.96
N GLN A 53 -2.91 -8.09 -27.86
CA GLN A 53 -3.92 -7.94 -28.88
C GLN A 53 -5.30 -7.71 -28.28
N ASN A 54 -6.02 -6.70 -28.77
CA ASN A 54 -7.33 -6.25 -28.25
C ASN A 54 -7.28 -5.82 -26.78
N GLU A 55 -6.15 -5.25 -26.35
CA GLU A 55 -5.99 -4.63 -25.05
C GLU A 55 -5.89 -3.11 -25.21
N THR A 56 -6.67 -2.38 -24.43
CA THR A 56 -6.71 -0.92 -24.42
C THR A 56 -6.50 -0.42 -23.00
N CYS A 57 -5.64 0.57 -22.84
CA CYS A 57 -5.45 1.24 -21.56
C CYS A 57 -6.50 2.35 -21.38
N HIS A 58 -7.20 2.34 -20.25
CA HIS A 58 -8.29 3.27 -19.95
C HIS A 58 -7.99 4.20 -18.78
N PHE A 59 -6.93 3.93 -18.02
CA PHE A 59 -6.49 4.78 -16.92
C PHE A 59 -4.98 4.68 -16.73
N MET A 60 -4.36 5.81 -16.39
CA MET A 60 -2.94 5.90 -16.08
C MET A 60 -2.73 7.06 -15.11
N ASP A 61 -2.07 6.80 -13.96
CA ASP A 61 -1.71 7.86 -13.00
C ASP A 61 -0.48 7.48 -12.17
N LYS A 62 0.12 8.49 -11.53
CA LYS A 62 1.14 8.27 -10.51
C LYS A 62 0.50 7.59 -9.30
N ALA A 63 1.20 6.61 -8.76
CA ALA A 63 0.72 5.84 -7.63
C ALA A 63 1.87 5.41 -6.72
N ALA A 64 1.56 5.05 -5.48
CA ALA A 64 2.51 4.43 -4.59
C ALA A 64 1.89 3.17 -3.96
N LEU A 65 2.58 2.05 -4.10
CA LEU A 65 2.20 0.80 -3.49
C LEU A 65 2.56 0.83 -2.00
N ALA A 66 1.57 0.66 -1.13
CA ALA A 66 1.77 0.54 0.30
C ALA A 66 2.13 -0.91 0.67
N VAL A 67 3.37 -1.16 1.05
CA VAL A 67 3.89 -2.47 1.44
C VAL A 67 4.04 -2.51 2.96
N LYS A 68 3.28 -3.39 3.62
CA LYS A 68 3.40 -3.60 5.06
C LYS A 68 4.70 -4.32 5.37
N LYS A 69 5.51 -3.74 6.25
CA LYS A 69 6.73 -4.33 6.81
C LYS A 69 6.51 -4.66 8.27
N THR A 70 7.06 -5.77 8.70
CA THR A 70 6.98 -6.22 10.09
C THR A 70 8.38 -6.61 10.55
N GLU A 71 8.84 -5.97 11.62
CA GLU A 71 10.10 -6.33 12.27
C GLU A 71 9.82 -6.88 13.66
N LYS A 72 10.41 -8.03 13.96
CA LYS A 72 10.36 -8.63 15.28
C LYS A 72 11.69 -8.36 15.99
N SER A 73 11.67 -7.51 17.00
CA SER A 73 12.81 -7.30 17.88
C SER A 73 12.56 -7.93 19.25
N TYR A 74 13.64 -8.32 19.93
CA TYR A 74 13.55 -8.90 21.27
C TYR A 74 14.17 -7.93 22.26
N GLN A 75 13.35 -7.36 23.14
CA GLN A 75 13.86 -6.57 24.27
C GLN A 75 14.09 -7.49 25.46
N SER A 76 15.33 -7.68 25.83
CA SER A 76 15.71 -8.39 27.05
C SER A 76 16.06 -7.39 28.14
N ARG A 77 15.32 -7.40 29.25
CA ARG A 77 15.71 -6.72 30.48
C ARG A 77 16.33 -7.76 31.42
N ARG A 78 17.62 -7.66 31.65
CA ARG A 78 18.33 -8.44 32.68
C ARG A 78 18.49 -7.58 33.92
N HIS A 79 17.87 -7.99 35.01
CA HIS A 79 18.21 -7.49 36.35
C HIS A 79 19.00 -8.59 37.04
N GLY A 80 20.30 -8.33 37.24
CA GLY A 80 21.18 -9.20 38.02
C GLY A 80 21.49 -8.52 39.33
N SER A 81 21.27 -9.21 40.43
CA SER A 81 21.80 -8.83 41.73
C SER A 81 22.76 -9.90 42.21
N SER A 82 23.94 -9.47 42.68
CA SER A 82 24.91 -10.36 43.29
C SER A 82 25.07 -9.97 44.76
N TYR A 83 24.92 -10.94 45.64
CA TYR A 83 25.16 -10.75 47.08
C TYR A 83 26.33 -11.62 47.49
N ARG A 84 27.30 -11.00 48.16
CA ARG A 84 28.42 -11.70 48.79
C ARG A 84 27.94 -12.24 50.11
N VAL A 85 27.86 -13.55 50.27
CA VAL A 85 27.38 -14.21 51.50
C VAL A 85 28.52 -14.45 52.47
N THR A 86 29.70 -14.86 51.98
CA THR A 86 30.93 -15.03 52.77
C THR A 86 32.15 -14.78 51.90
N LYS A 87 33.36 -14.69 52.52
CA LYS A 87 34.61 -14.56 51.79
C LYS A 87 34.84 -15.79 50.88
N GLY A 88 34.64 -15.60 49.57
CA GLY A 88 34.77 -16.65 48.55
C GLY A 88 33.47 -17.24 47.99
N PHE A 89 32.29 -16.84 48.52
CA PHE A 89 31.00 -17.31 48.03
C PHE A 89 30.09 -16.14 47.65
N THR A 90 29.74 -16.09 46.36
CA THR A 90 28.84 -15.05 45.80
C THR A 90 27.61 -15.74 45.17
N LEU A 91 26.44 -15.34 45.61
CA LEU A 91 25.17 -15.80 45.01
C LEU A 91 24.80 -14.86 43.86
N HIS A 92 24.65 -15.41 42.67
CA HIS A 92 24.16 -14.70 41.50
C HIS A 92 22.70 -15.08 41.23
N SER A 93 21.82 -14.12 41.30
CA SER A 93 20.43 -14.29 40.84
C SER A 93 20.24 -13.42 39.61
N SER A 94 19.92 -14.05 38.46
CA SER A 94 19.58 -13.34 37.26
C SER A 94 18.17 -13.75 36.81
N THR A 95 17.25 -12.78 36.79
CA THR A 95 15.94 -12.97 36.22
C THR A 95 15.89 -12.21 34.90
N GLY A 96 15.83 -12.93 33.79
CA GLY A 96 15.73 -12.35 32.46
C GLY A 96 14.30 -12.54 31.90
N ASN A 97 13.63 -11.46 31.53
CA ASN A 97 12.36 -11.52 30.84
C ASN A 97 12.55 -10.95 29.44
N THR A 98 12.43 -11.79 28.43
CA THR A 98 12.55 -11.40 27.02
C THR A 98 11.14 -11.28 26.44
N LYS A 99 10.74 -10.07 26.08
CA LYS A 99 9.44 -9.85 25.41
C LYS A 99 9.68 -9.58 23.94
N PRO A 100 8.97 -10.27 23.02
CA PRO A 100 9.00 -9.92 21.63
C PRO A 100 8.28 -8.57 21.44
N VAL A 101 8.92 -7.64 20.76
CA VAL A 101 8.33 -6.38 20.31
C VAL A 101 8.17 -6.46 18.80
N VAL A 102 6.93 -6.39 18.33
CA VAL A 102 6.61 -6.38 16.91
C VAL A 102 6.39 -4.93 16.51
N GLN A 103 7.19 -4.44 15.60
CA GLN A 103 7.00 -3.14 14.97
C GLN A 103 6.47 -3.35 13.55
N GLU A 104 5.42 -2.64 13.21
CA GLU A 104 4.81 -2.66 11.89
C GLU A 104 4.81 -1.25 11.30
N TRP A 105 5.25 -1.11 10.04
CA TRP A 105 5.20 0.15 9.30
C TRP A 105 4.87 -0.11 7.84
N TYR A 106 4.55 0.96 7.11
CA TYR A 106 4.36 0.89 5.66
C TYR A 106 5.56 1.51 4.95
N GLU A 107 6.06 0.79 3.95
CA GLU A 107 6.98 1.29 2.95
C GLU A 107 6.20 1.62 1.69
N TYR A 108 6.44 2.81 1.13
CA TYR A 108 5.77 3.25 -0.08
C TYR A 108 6.71 3.11 -1.27
N LYS A 109 6.26 2.37 -2.29
CA LYS A 109 6.99 2.22 -3.55
C LYS A 109 6.29 3.07 -4.60
N GLU A 110 6.93 4.16 -5.00
CA GLU A 110 6.40 5.07 -6.02
C GLU A 110 6.54 4.47 -7.41
N GLY A 111 5.53 4.70 -8.25
CA GLY A 111 5.45 4.19 -9.60
C GLY A 111 4.28 4.76 -10.38
N VAL A 112 3.87 4.05 -11.42
CA VAL A 112 2.73 4.40 -12.27
C VAL A 112 1.78 3.21 -12.33
N ILE A 113 0.49 3.47 -12.11
CA ILE A 113 -0.57 2.49 -12.26
C ILE A 113 -1.22 2.63 -13.64
N PHE A 114 -1.49 1.50 -14.27
CA PHE A 114 -2.21 1.41 -15.54
C PHE A 114 -3.40 0.46 -15.35
N VAL A 115 -4.55 0.86 -15.88
CA VAL A 115 -5.75 0.00 -15.94
C VAL A 115 -6.11 -0.20 -17.39
N THR A 116 -6.10 -1.45 -17.82
CA THR A 116 -6.54 -1.85 -19.15
C THR A 116 -7.90 -2.56 -19.08
N ASN A 117 -8.49 -2.89 -20.21
CA ASN A 117 -9.67 -3.75 -20.25
C ASN A 117 -9.42 -5.21 -19.83
N LYS A 118 -8.16 -5.61 -19.57
CA LYS A 118 -7.80 -6.99 -19.21
C LYS A 118 -7.11 -7.12 -17.85
N ARG A 119 -6.30 -6.13 -17.46
CA ARG A 119 -5.43 -6.22 -16.29
C ARG A 119 -5.14 -4.86 -15.67
N ILE A 120 -4.74 -4.89 -14.41
CA ILE A 120 -4.17 -3.76 -13.67
C ILE A 120 -2.67 -4.00 -13.58
N ILE A 121 -1.87 -3.01 -13.96
CA ILE A 121 -0.42 -3.09 -14.00
C ILE A 121 0.14 -1.94 -13.17
N PHE A 122 1.00 -2.23 -12.22
CA PHE A 122 1.77 -1.24 -11.49
C PHE A 122 3.24 -1.38 -11.84
N VAL A 123 3.83 -0.33 -12.33
CA VAL A 123 5.24 -0.28 -12.73
C VAL A 123 6.00 0.62 -11.76
N ALA A 124 7.00 0.06 -11.10
CA ALA A 124 7.94 0.77 -10.23
C ALA A 124 9.34 0.20 -10.41
N PRO A 125 10.41 0.95 -10.06
CA PRO A 125 11.79 0.50 -10.25
C PRO A 125 12.11 -0.84 -9.56
N ASP A 126 11.59 -1.03 -8.33
CA ASP A 126 11.97 -2.16 -7.49
C ASP A 126 10.84 -3.16 -7.25
N ASN A 127 9.59 -2.82 -7.55
CA ASN A 127 8.47 -3.67 -7.16
C ASN A 127 7.20 -3.36 -7.97
N GLY A 128 7.05 -4.03 -9.09
CA GLY A 128 5.84 -3.96 -9.91
C GLY A 128 4.92 -5.17 -9.71
N PHE A 129 3.69 -5.05 -10.17
CA PHE A 129 2.78 -6.19 -10.23
C PHE A 129 1.84 -6.10 -11.45
N GLU A 130 1.31 -7.24 -11.82
CA GLU A 130 0.25 -7.39 -12.81
C GLU A 130 -0.85 -8.29 -12.24
N LYS A 131 -2.11 -7.85 -12.37
CA LYS A 131 -3.29 -8.60 -11.92
C LYS A 131 -4.40 -8.53 -12.95
N LYS A 132 -4.97 -9.66 -13.32
CA LYS A 132 -6.10 -9.74 -14.24
C LYS A 132 -7.36 -9.15 -13.58
N ILE A 133 -8.09 -8.29 -14.28
CA ILE A 133 -9.34 -7.67 -13.78
C ILE A 133 -10.37 -8.72 -13.42
N ARG A 134 -10.49 -9.79 -14.19
CA ARG A 134 -11.43 -10.89 -13.90
C ARG A 134 -11.25 -11.55 -12.51
N ASN A 135 -10.10 -11.37 -11.87
CA ASN A 135 -9.81 -11.87 -10.52
C ASN A 135 -10.07 -10.83 -9.44
N LEU A 136 -10.51 -9.63 -9.81
CA LEU A 136 -10.83 -8.55 -8.90
C LEU A 136 -12.21 -8.82 -8.30
N THR A 137 -12.29 -8.89 -6.97
CA THR A 137 -13.53 -9.21 -6.24
C THR A 137 -14.18 -7.99 -5.62
N ALA A 138 -13.39 -6.97 -5.25
CA ALA A 138 -13.91 -5.71 -4.75
C ALA A 138 -12.94 -4.56 -4.96
N VAL A 139 -13.50 -3.36 -5.08
CA VAL A 139 -12.79 -2.08 -5.21
C VAL A 139 -13.30 -1.14 -4.15
N ILE A 140 -12.41 -0.65 -3.30
CA ILE A 140 -12.76 0.28 -2.21
C ILE A 140 -11.94 1.55 -2.38
N PRO A 141 -12.54 2.62 -2.94
CA PRO A 141 -11.86 3.90 -3.07
C PRO A 141 -11.86 4.67 -1.75
N TYR A 142 -10.75 5.33 -1.45
CA TYR A 142 -10.58 6.32 -0.39
C TYR A 142 -10.25 7.69 -1.00
N SER A 143 -10.05 8.69 -0.18
CA SER A 143 -9.74 10.05 -0.66
C SER A 143 -8.40 10.13 -1.42
N ASP A 144 -7.42 9.34 -1.02
CA ASP A 144 -6.04 9.37 -1.51
C ASP A 144 -5.45 7.97 -1.74
N ALA A 145 -6.30 6.94 -1.75
CA ALA A 145 -5.91 5.56 -1.96
C ALA A 145 -7.07 4.72 -2.52
N ILE A 146 -6.73 3.57 -3.06
CA ILE A 146 -7.68 2.54 -3.48
C ILE A 146 -7.23 1.18 -2.94
N SER A 147 -8.16 0.41 -2.41
CA SER A 147 -7.93 -0.98 -2.02
C SER A 147 -8.57 -1.90 -3.05
N LEU A 148 -7.74 -2.74 -3.63
CA LEU A 148 -8.12 -3.74 -4.64
C LEU A 148 -8.08 -5.12 -3.98
N GLN A 149 -9.24 -5.76 -3.89
CA GLN A 149 -9.35 -7.10 -3.34
C GLN A 149 -9.35 -8.14 -4.47
N PHE A 150 -8.43 -9.07 -4.36
CA PHE A 150 -8.37 -10.26 -5.20
C PHE A 150 -8.61 -11.49 -4.32
N SER A 151 -8.99 -12.61 -4.91
CA SER A 151 -9.25 -13.86 -4.17
C SER A 151 -8.13 -14.28 -3.21
N SER A 152 -6.87 -13.95 -3.52
CA SER A 152 -5.68 -14.37 -2.75
C SER A 152 -5.05 -13.27 -1.90
N GLN A 153 -5.36 -12.00 -2.16
CA GLN A 153 -4.71 -10.86 -1.50
C GLN A 153 -5.48 -9.55 -1.68
N THR A 154 -5.22 -8.63 -0.78
CA THR A 154 -5.65 -7.22 -0.90
C THR A 154 -4.44 -6.35 -1.16
N ILE A 155 -4.53 -5.48 -2.16
CA ILE A 155 -3.48 -4.53 -2.54
C ILE A 155 -4.00 -3.12 -2.28
N THR A 156 -3.26 -2.35 -1.50
CA THR A 156 -3.58 -0.93 -1.26
C THR A 156 -2.60 -0.05 -2.02
N ILE A 157 -3.14 0.86 -2.81
CA ILE A 157 -2.39 1.76 -3.67
C ILE A 157 -2.80 3.18 -3.33
N MET A 158 -1.83 4.03 -3.02
CA MET A 158 -2.06 5.46 -2.89
C MET A 158 -2.03 6.10 -4.26
N LEU A 159 -3.03 6.90 -4.58
CA LEU A 159 -3.10 7.68 -5.81
C LEU A 159 -4.01 8.91 -5.61
N PRO A 160 -3.71 10.03 -6.32
CA PRO A 160 -4.41 11.30 -6.10
C PRO A 160 -5.90 11.25 -6.43
N GLN A 161 -6.28 10.43 -7.42
CA GLN A 161 -7.66 10.38 -7.93
C GLN A 161 -8.21 8.94 -7.90
N ALA A 162 -8.27 8.36 -6.70
CA ALA A 162 -8.71 6.99 -6.48
C ALA A 162 -10.14 6.72 -7.00
N HIS A 163 -11.03 7.71 -6.88
CA HIS A 163 -12.41 7.63 -7.37
C HIS A 163 -12.50 7.50 -8.90
N LEU A 164 -11.61 8.16 -9.66
CA LEU A 164 -11.59 8.02 -11.12
C LEU A 164 -11.18 6.61 -11.54
N MET A 165 -10.17 6.05 -10.89
CA MET A 165 -9.76 4.67 -11.13
C MET A 165 -10.90 3.69 -10.80
N ALA A 166 -11.61 3.90 -9.70
CA ALA A 166 -12.76 3.08 -9.33
C ALA A 166 -13.88 3.14 -10.38
N ASN A 167 -14.21 4.34 -10.88
CA ASN A 167 -15.20 4.52 -11.94
C ASN A 167 -14.78 3.81 -13.23
N VAL A 168 -13.52 3.92 -13.64
CA VAL A 168 -13.00 3.19 -14.81
C VAL A 168 -13.12 1.69 -14.63
N LEU A 169 -12.77 1.16 -13.46
CA LEU A 169 -12.90 -0.29 -13.18
C LEU A 169 -14.35 -0.75 -13.22
N GLN A 170 -15.31 0.05 -12.76
CA GLN A 170 -16.74 -0.26 -12.84
C GLN A 170 -17.27 -0.25 -14.28
N MET A 171 -16.75 0.62 -15.14
CA MET A 171 -17.14 0.68 -16.54
C MET A 171 -16.58 -0.47 -17.41
N ILE A 172 -15.48 -1.09 -16.96
CA ILE A 172 -14.82 -2.19 -17.68
C ILE A 172 -15.43 -3.56 -17.32
N GLN A 173 -15.98 -3.71 -16.11
CA GLN A 173 -16.64 -4.95 -15.65
C GLN A 173 -17.99 -5.14 -16.31
#